data_bf1b288cbae3e62d7d52c17e80328658
#
_entry.id   bf1b288cbae3e62d7d52c17e80328658
#
_cell.length_a   1.000
_cell.length_b   1.000
_cell.length_c   1.000
_cell.angle_alpha   90.00
_cell.angle_beta   90.00
_cell.angle_gamma   90.00
#
_symmetry.space_group_name_H-M   'P 1'
#
loop_
_entity.id
_entity.type
_entity.pdbx_description
1 polymer ?
#
loop_
_entity_poly.entity_id
_entity_poly.type
_entity_poly.pdbx_seq_one_letter_code
_entity_poly.pdbx_strand_id
1 'polypeptide(L)'
;MKIELSKTIKNIPENVFYPIFKLISDESSNGNPLLNAGIGVPDSDTPELLLETLEKSIRKPENMRYGAFDGKNELLEEISHWLKKTYNIDANPKDEIALVFGTKAGLSSLPSIILNPGDTTLLPVPSYPDYIQGIALAGANIEEIILKEENSYLVDYSSISSELAEKAKLIFLNYPSNPIGAVATKEFYEETVQWAEKNNIIVIQDHAYSDFYYKDGVSPCFMQTAGAKEVGVEFFSFSKNFSISGLRIGFAVGNKEIIKALREYNTIFHANIYGAVQDTVITALRNHSELTRHIKNTYRTRIEKITRKLDELGYSYYKPEGGIFIWLKVKEGFNSQDFFELLLKKYRVVTMPGHVFGSGGKNYIRLSLSLSDNQIDILIKKLEQLNKDL
;
A
#
# COMPACT_ATOMS: atom_id res chain seq x y z
N MET A 1 -6.79 -39.85 12.60
CA MET A 1 -7.63 -39.14 11.60
C MET A 1 -6.70 -38.27 10.76
N LYS A 2 -6.71 -38.38 9.45
CA LYS A 2 -5.92 -37.50 8.55
C LYS A 2 -6.83 -36.33 8.15
N ILE A 3 -6.47 -35.13 8.58
CA ILE A 3 -7.21 -33.89 8.21
C ILE A 3 -6.76 -33.49 6.81
N GLU A 4 -7.70 -33.34 5.90
CA GLU A 4 -7.44 -32.82 4.57
C GLU A 4 -8.01 -31.41 4.44
N LEU A 5 -7.12 -30.44 4.14
CA LEU A 5 -7.50 -29.04 3.94
C LEU A 5 -8.16 -28.85 2.56
N SER A 6 -8.97 -27.81 2.43
CA SER A 6 -9.63 -27.47 1.15
C SER A 6 -8.58 -27.14 0.07
N LYS A 7 -8.97 -27.38 -1.20
CA LYS A 7 -8.15 -27.00 -2.35
C LYS A 7 -7.88 -25.48 -2.36
N THR A 8 -8.86 -24.67 -1.99
CA THR A 8 -8.74 -23.21 -1.92
C THR A 8 -7.55 -22.79 -1.04
N ILE A 9 -7.49 -23.30 0.20
CA ILE A 9 -6.39 -22.96 1.13
C ILE A 9 -5.03 -23.49 0.63
N LYS A 10 -5.01 -24.68 0.04
CA LYS A 10 -3.76 -25.27 -0.51
C LYS A 10 -3.23 -24.49 -1.72
N ASN A 11 -4.08 -23.81 -2.46
CA ASN A 11 -3.72 -23.04 -3.64
C ASN A 11 -3.32 -21.59 -3.34
N ILE A 12 -3.55 -21.08 -2.11
CA ILE A 12 -3.06 -19.76 -1.74
C ILE A 12 -1.54 -19.83 -1.61
N PRO A 13 -0.78 -19.00 -2.35
CA PRO A 13 0.67 -18.95 -2.24
C PRO A 13 1.10 -18.60 -0.82
N GLU A 14 2.20 -19.17 -0.37
CA GLU A 14 2.84 -18.76 0.90
C GLU A 14 3.15 -17.27 0.87
N ASN A 15 3.09 -16.64 2.06
CA ASN A 15 3.47 -15.25 2.18
C ASN A 15 4.97 -15.09 1.83
N VAL A 16 5.26 -14.37 0.76
CA VAL A 16 6.60 -14.16 0.22
C VAL A 16 7.57 -13.51 1.21
N PHE A 17 7.06 -12.84 2.24
CA PHE A 17 7.88 -12.26 3.30
C PHE A 17 8.28 -13.27 4.38
N TYR A 18 7.61 -14.41 4.50
CA TYR A 18 7.89 -15.36 5.57
C TYR A 18 9.34 -15.92 5.54
N PRO A 19 9.87 -16.39 4.39
CA PRO A 19 11.26 -16.82 4.30
C PRO A 19 12.26 -15.69 4.64
N ILE A 20 11.94 -14.45 4.21
CA ILE A 20 12.78 -13.28 4.48
C ILE A 20 12.81 -12.97 5.98
N PHE A 21 11.65 -12.96 6.65
CA PHE A 21 11.59 -12.74 8.09
C PHE A 21 12.29 -13.84 8.88
N LYS A 22 12.26 -15.08 8.40
CA LYS A 22 13.03 -16.18 9.00
C LYS A 22 14.54 -15.91 8.93
N LEU A 23 15.07 -15.56 7.76
CA LEU A 23 16.47 -15.18 7.59
C LEU A 23 16.88 -14.00 8.48
N ILE A 24 16.03 -12.98 8.59
CA ILE A 24 16.26 -11.84 9.48
C ILE A 24 16.31 -12.28 10.94
N SER A 25 15.40 -13.16 11.35
CA SER A 25 15.33 -13.69 12.72
C SER A 25 16.60 -14.51 13.07
N ASP A 26 17.00 -15.38 12.15
CA ASP A 26 18.20 -16.22 12.32
C ASP A 26 19.46 -15.34 12.46
N GLU A 27 19.59 -14.30 11.63
CA GLU A 27 20.70 -13.35 11.72
C GLU A 27 20.64 -12.45 12.95
N SER A 28 19.45 -12.11 13.45
CA SER A 28 19.30 -11.34 14.70
C SER A 28 19.82 -12.10 15.90
N SER A 29 19.73 -13.43 15.90
CA SER A 29 20.18 -14.29 16.97
C SER A 29 21.71 -14.32 17.12
N ASN A 30 22.46 -13.85 16.11
CA ASN A 30 23.93 -13.78 16.12
C ASN A 30 24.52 -12.62 16.98
N GLY A 31 23.68 -11.91 17.74
CA GLY A 31 24.08 -10.95 18.77
C GLY A 31 24.48 -9.55 18.31
N ASN A 32 24.67 -9.32 17.01
CA ASN A 32 24.95 -7.99 16.46
C ASN A 32 23.66 -7.30 15.98
N PRO A 33 23.42 -6.02 16.33
CA PRO A 33 22.20 -5.34 15.95
C PRO A 33 22.06 -5.21 14.42
N LEU A 34 20.84 -5.41 13.93
CA LEU A 34 20.47 -5.20 12.53
C LEU A 34 19.88 -3.80 12.35
N LEU A 35 20.26 -3.13 11.26
CA LEU A 35 19.57 -1.93 10.80
C LEU A 35 18.42 -2.34 9.89
N ASN A 36 17.17 -2.17 10.34
CA ASN A 36 16.02 -2.68 9.62
C ASN A 36 15.40 -1.62 8.68
N ALA A 37 15.90 -1.57 7.45
CA ALA A 37 15.35 -0.81 6.32
C ALA A 37 14.39 -1.65 5.45
N GLY A 38 13.85 -2.77 5.96
CA GLY A 38 12.93 -3.65 5.23
C GLY A 38 11.45 -3.39 5.54
N ILE A 39 11.12 -2.86 6.73
CA ILE A 39 9.73 -2.69 7.18
C ILE A 39 9.16 -1.38 6.63
N GLY A 40 7.98 -1.47 6.01
CA GLY A 40 7.26 -0.34 5.41
C GLY A 40 6.17 0.24 6.32
N VAL A 41 6.50 0.55 7.57
CA VAL A 41 5.60 1.20 8.53
C VAL A 41 6.29 2.46 9.05
N PRO A 42 5.64 3.65 9.01
CA PRO A 42 6.22 4.85 9.58
C PRO A 42 6.73 4.64 11.01
N ASP A 43 7.90 5.19 11.30
CA ASP A 43 8.58 5.10 12.58
C ASP A 43 8.21 6.23 13.56
N SER A 44 7.38 7.17 13.12
CA SER A 44 6.87 8.25 13.96
C SER A 44 5.90 7.72 15.00
N ASP A 45 5.95 8.29 16.19
CA ASP A 45 4.98 8.01 17.24
C ASP A 45 3.56 8.44 16.81
N THR A 46 2.56 7.78 17.37
CA THR A 46 1.17 8.21 17.22
C THR A 46 0.99 9.59 17.86
N PRO A 47 0.38 10.57 17.16
CA PRO A 47 0.12 11.89 17.72
C PRO A 47 -0.65 11.82 19.05
N GLU A 48 -0.20 12.61 20.05
CA GLU A 48 -0.77 12.60 21.42
C GLU A 48 -2.28 12.85 21.42
N LEU A 49 -2.77 13.77 20.59
CA LEU A 49 -4.19 14.05 20.41
C LEU A 49 -5.00 12.79 20.10
N LEU A 50 -4.43 11.87 19.31
CA LEU A 50 -5.10 10.62 18.92
C LEU A 50 -5.06 9.59 20.05
N LEU A 51 -3.97 9.54 20.83
CA LEU A 51 -3.85 8.69 22.02
C LEU A 51 -4.87 9.13 23.09
N GLU A 52 -4.93 10.42 23.40
CA GLU A 52 -5.91 10.98 24.33
C GLU A 52 -7.37 10.72 23.87
N THR A 53 -7.63 10.87 22.58
CA THR A 53 -8.97 10.59 22.02
C THR A 53 -9.31 9.12 22.20
N LEU A 54 -8.38 8.22 21.90
CA LEU A 54 -8.59 6.79 22.08
C LEU A 54 -8.85 6.44 23.54
N GLU A 55 -8.03 6.97 24.47
CA GLU A 55 -8.21 6.76 25.91
C GLU A 55 -9.57 7.22 26.41
N LYS A 56 -10.03 8.40 26.01
CA LYS A 56 -11.37 8.91 26.36
C LYS A 56 -12.47 8.03 25.74
N SER A 57 -12.27 7.57 24.52
CA SER A 57 -13.28 6.82 23.76
C SER A 57 -13.44 5.37 24.21
N ILE A 58 -12.40 4.71 24.72
CA ILE A 58 -12.54 3.36 25.31
C ILE A 58 -13.39 3.34 26.58
N ARG A 59 -13.59 4.48 27.26
CA ARG A 59 -14.42 4.60 28.46
C ARG A 59 -15.90 4.83 28.16
N LYS A 60 -16.27 5.06 26.89
CA LYS A 60 -17.66 5.25 26.46
C LYS A 60 -18.37 3.89 26.40
N PRO A 61 -19.48 3.67 27.16
CA PRO A 61 -20.17 2.38 27.19
C PRO A 61 -20.68 1.92 25.81
N GLU A 62 -21.08 2.85 24.94
CA GLU A 62 -21.54 2.57 23.58
C GLU A 62 -20.44 1.98 22.71
N ASN A 63 -19.18 2.32 22.93
CA ASN A 63 -18.06 1.78 22.20
C ASN A 63 -17.71 0.34 22.62
N MET A 64 -18.20 -0.14 23.77
CA MET A 64 -17.99 -1.51 24.25
C MET A 64 -19.09 -2.48 23.78
N ARG A 65 -20.01 -2.03 22.95
CA ARG A 65 -21.10 -2.82 22.38
C ARG A 65 -20.96 -2.93 20.89
N TYR A 66 -21.70 -3.85 20.29
CA TYR A 66 -21.85 -3.84 18.83
C TYR A 66 -22.45 -2.50 18.39
N GLY A 67 -21.75 -1.82 17.48
CA GLY A 67 -22.21 -0.60 16.84
C GLY A 67 -22.91 -0.89 15.51
N ALA A 68 -23.17 0.15 14.74
CA ALA A 68 -23.65 0.02 13.37
C ALA A 68 -22.59 -0.74 12.53
N PHE A 69 -23.04 -1.71 11.74
CA PHE A 69 -22.14 -2.57 10.94
C PHE A 69 -21.38 -1.77 9.86
N ASP A 70 -22.03 -0.77 9.27
CA ASP A 70 -21.40 0.13 8.31
C ASP A 70 -20.47 1.18 8.93
N GLY A 71 -20.45 1.25 10.28
CA GLY A 71 -19.73 2.24 11.06
C GLY A 71 -20.60 3.42 11.51
N LYS A 72 -19.99 4.33 12.29
CA LYS A 72 -20.65 5.54 12.77
C LYS A 72 -20.95 6.49 11.60
N ASN A 73 -22.17 7.00 11.52
CA ASN A 73 -22.55 7.99 10.52
C ASN A 73 -21.62 9.20 10.54
N GLU A 74 -21.25 9.67 11.74
CA GLU A 74 -20.31 10.78 11.93
C GLU A 74 -18.96 10.53 11.25
N LEU A 75 -18.44 9.30 11.30
CA LEU A 75 -17.19 8.96 10.61
C LEU A 75 -17.35 8.99 9.09
N LEU A 76 -18.44 8.41 8.57
CA LEU A 76 -18.72 8.40 7.13
C LEU A 76 -18.92 9.82 6.57
N GLU A 77 -19.59 10.68 7.31
CA GLU A 77 -19.77 12.09 6.98
C GLU A 77 -18.43 12.84 7.02
N GLU A 78 -17.58 12.58 8.03
CA GLU A 78 -16.26 13.21 8.14
C GLU A 78 -15.31 12.75 7.01
N ILE A 79 -15.36 11.48 6.60
CA ILE A 79 -14.63 10.99 5.43
C ILE A 79 -15.09 11.71 4.17
N SER A 80 -16.41 11.82 3.95
CA SER A 80 -16.97 12.53 2.80
C SER A 80 -16.52 14.00 2.78
N HIS A 81 -16.58 14.68 3.94
CA HIS A 81 -16.10 16.05 4.07
C HIS A 81 -14.60 16.20 3.77
N TRP A 82 -13.79 15.29 4.31
CA TRP A 82 -12.35 15.27 4.07
C TRP A 82 -12.01 15.04 2.59
N LEU A 83 -12.69 14.10 1.92
CA LEU A 83 -12.55 13.84 0.48
C LEU A 83 -12.88 15.09 -0.34
N LYS A 84 -13.98 15.77 0.01
CA LYS A 84 -14.37 17.02 -0.66
C LYS A 84 -13.34 18.10 -0.47
N LYS A 85 -12.90 18.33 0.76
CA LYS A 85 -11.96 19.40 1.11
C LYS A 85 -10.57 19.17 0.52
N THR A 86 -10.08 17.92 0.55
CA THR A 86 -8.70 17.58 0.20
C THR A 86 -8.54 17.33 -1.30
N TYR A 87 -9.47 16.60 -1.89
CA TYR A 87 -9.39 16.10 -3.27
C TYR A 87 -10.47 16.65 -4.19
N ASN A 88 -11.41 17.45 -3.67
CA ASN A 88 -12.61 17.89 -4.39
C ASN A 88 -13.48 16.72 -4.93
N ILE A 89 -13.52 15.61 -4.19
CA ILE A 89 -14.34 14.43 -4.49
C ILE A 89 -15.65 14.55 -3.74
N ASP A 90 -16.77 14.54 -4.47
CA ASP A 90 -18.10 14.39 -3.91
C ASP A 90 -18.39 12.90 -3.70
N ALA A 91 -18.43 12.42 -2.47
CA ALA A 91 -18.75 11.04 -2.15
C ALA A 91 -19.94 10.96 -1.18
N ASN A 92 -20.99 10.25 -1.58
CA ASN A 92 -22.15 10.05 -0.72
C ASN A 92 -21.79 9.08 0.41
N PRO A 93 -21.83 9.49 1.70
CA PRO A 93 -21.48 8.63 2.81
C PRO A 93 -22.39 7.40 2.96
N LYS A 94 -23.59 7.41 2.37
CA LYS A 94 -24.56 6.32 2.49
C LYS A 94 -24.29 5.14 1.57
N ASP A 95 -23.78 5.38 0.37
CA ASP A 95 -23.69 4.37 -0.69
C ASP A 95 -22.37 4.35 -1.48
N GLU A 96 -21.48 5.34 -1.28
CA GLU A 96 -20.20 5.42 -2.00
C GLU A 96 -18.95 5.25 -1.11
N ILE A 97 -19.11 5.04 0.21
CA ILE A 97 -18.01 4.86 1.16
C ILE A 97 -18.23 3.57 1.97
N ALA A 98 -17.22 2.74 2.11
CA ALA A 98 -17.23 1.58 3.00
C ALA A 98 -15.98 1.59 3.91
N LEU A 99 -16.17 1.41 5.22
CA LEU A 99 -15.06 1.19 6.14
C LEU A 99 -14.47 -0.20 5.95
N VAL A 100 -13.15 -0.34 6.15
CA VAL A 100 -12.46 -1.63 6.10
C VAL A 100 -11.51 -1.80 7.28
N PHE A 101 -11.22 -3.05 7.67
CA PHE A 101 -10.31 -3.41 8.78
C PHE A 101 -8.83 -3.24 8.39
N GLY A 102 -8.49 -2.02 7.96
CA GLY A 102 -7.28 -1.66 7.23
C GLY A 102 -7.39 -2.02 5.76
N THR A 103 -6.72 -1.25 4.90
CA THR A 103 -6.79 -1.41 3.45
C THR A 103 -6.40 -2.82 2.98
N LYS A 104 -5.42 -3.47 3.66
CA LYS A 104 -5.04 -4.86 3.34
C LYS A 104 -6.25 -5.81 3.37
N ALA A 105 -7.10 -5.75 4.41
CA ALA A 105 -8.27 -6.62 4.51
C ALA A 105 -9.26 -6.35 3.36
N GLY A 106 -9.55 -5.07 3.07
CA GLY A 106 -10.44 -4.69 1.97
C GLY A 106 -9.90 -5.13 0.61
N LEU A 107 -8.62 -4.84 0.33
CA LEU A 107 -7.96 -5.22 -0.92
C LEU A 107 -7.88 -6.74 -1.13
N SER A 108 -7.69 -7.51 -0.03
CA SER A 108 -7.66 -8.98 -0.11
C SER A 108 -9.03 -9.62 -0.21
N SER A 109 -10.10 -9.00 0.31
CA SER A 109 -11.46 -9.54 0.23
C SER A 109 -12.15 -9.18 -1.08
N LEU A 110 -11.83 -8.03 -1.67
CA LEU A 110 -12.53 -7.51 -2.85
C LEU A 110 -12.46 -8.44 -4.09
N PRO A 111 -11.34 -9.14 -4.38
CA PRO A 111 -11.33 -10.14 -5.44
C PRO A 111 -12.41 -11.22 -5.27
N SER A 112 -12.62 -11.73 -4.05
CA SER A 112 -13.66 -12.74 -3.78
C SER A 112 -15.09 -12.20 -3.89
N ILE A 113 -15.27 -10.88 -3.88
CA ILE A 113 -16.56 -10.21 -4.07
C ILE A 113 -16.87 -10.03 -5.57
N ILE A 114 -15.83 -9.80 -6.39
CA ILE A 114 -15.98 -9.40 -7.79
C ILE A 114 -15.74 -10.56 -8.77
N LEU A 115 -14.79 -11.45 -8.43
CA LEU A 115 -14.29 -12.47 -9.35
C LEU A 115 -14.92 -13.86 -9.09
N ASN A 116 -15.10 -14.60 -10.15
CA ASN A 116 -15.38 -16.03 -10.09
C ASN A 116 -14.09 -16.84 -10.30
N PRO A 117 -14.03 -18.10 -9.86
CA PRO A 117 -12.93 -19.00 -10.20
C PRO A 117 -12.68 -19.05 -11.71
N GLY A 118 -11.43 -18.84 -12.10
CA GLY A 118 -11.00 -18.81 -13.51
C GLY A 118 -11.05 -17.45 -14.18
N ASP A 119 -11.65 -16.42 -13.56
CA ASP A 119 -11.55 -15.03 -14.06
C ASP A 119 -10.10 -14.55 -14.04
N THR A 120 -9.77 -13.55 -14.85
CA THR A 120 -8.40 -13.01 -14.97
C THR A 120 -8.28 -11.63 -14.34
N THR A 121 -7.24 -11.44 -13.54
CA THR A 121 -6.84 -10.17 -12.94
C THR A 121 -5.52 -9.71 -13.56
N LEU A 122 -5.46 -8.46 -13.98
CA LEU A 122 -4.20 -7.80 -14.35
C LEU A 122 -3.52 -7.27 -13.11
N LEU A 123 -2.26 -7.68 -12.91
CA LEU A 123 -1.45 -7.25 -11.79
C LEU A 123 -0.18 -6.55 -12.29
N PRO A 124 -0.16 -5.21 -12.31
CA PRO A 124 1.07 -4.46 -12.57
C PRO A 124 2.14 -4.81 -11.53
N VAL A 125 3.35 -5.15 -12.00
CA VAL A 125 4.48 -5.52 -11.14
C VAL A 125 5.74 -4.76 -11.52
N PRO A 126 6.56 -4.32 -10.55
CA PRO A 126 6.54 -4.62 -9.11
C PRO A 126 5.34 -4.00 -8.36
N SER A 127 4.72 -4.78 -7.45
CA SER A 127 3.56 -4.35 -6.67
C SER A 127 3.58 -4.91 -5.24
N TYR A 128 2.63 -4.45 -4.43
CA TYR A 128 2.48 -4.97 -3.08
C TYR A 128 2.01 -6.45 -3.11
N PRO A 129 2.79 -7.40 -2.55
CA PRO A 129 2.55 -8.83 -2.76
C PRO A 129 1.24 -9.38 -2.20
N ASP A 130 0.65 -8.71 -1.21
CA ASP A 130 -0.55 -9.21 -0.54
C ASP A 130 -1.82 -9.16 -1.43
N TYR A 131 -1.78 -8.55 -2.62
CA TYR A 131 -2.88 -8.64 -3.59
C TYR A 131 -3.05 -10.07 -4.12
N ILE A 132 -1.93 -10.78 -4.28
CA ILE A 132 -1.88 -12.15 -4.83
C ILE A 132 -2.72 -13.11 -4.01
N GLN A 133 -2.67 -13.02 -2.66
CA GLN A 133 -3.44 -13.92 -1.80
C GLN A 133 -4.95 -13.72 -1.94
N GLY A 134 -5.40 -12.48 -2.08
CA GLY A 134 -6.82 -12.18 -2.31
C GLY A 134 -7.32 -12.71 -3.65
N ILE A 135 -6.53 -12.55 -4.72
CA ILE A 135 -6.84 -13.06 -6.05
C ILE A 135 -6.86 -14.60 -6.06
N ALA A 136 -5.87 -15.22 -5.42
CA ALA A 136 -5.80 -16.69 -5.29
C ALA A 136 -6.95 -17.26 -4.45
N LEU A 137 -7.38 -16.56 -3.41
CA LEU A 137 -8.54 -16.95 -2.60
C LEU A 137 -9.84 -16.95 -3.43
N ALA A 138 -9.99 -16.03 -4.36
CA ALA A 138 -11.09 -16.00 -5.32
C ALA A 138 -11.01 -17.13 -6.37
N GLY A 139 -9.88 -17.83 -6.46
CA GLY A 139 -9.63 -18.84 -7.51
C GLY A 139 -9.40 -18.23 -8.90
N ALA A 140 -9.06 -16.95 -8.95
CA ALA A 140 -8.83 -16.22 -10.19
C ALA A 140 -7.37 -16.33 -10.66
N ASN A 141 -7.16 -16.11 -11.96
CA ASN A 141 -5.86 -16.12 -12.61
C ASN A 141 -5.19 -14.73 -12.47
N ILE A 142 -3.86 -14.71 -12.44
CA ILE A 142 -3.06 -13.48 -12.43
C ILE A 142 -2.28 -13.40 -13.72
N GLU A 143 -2.38 -12.25 -14.40
CA GLU A 143 -1.54 -11.88 -15.53
C GLU A 143 -0.70 -10.67 -15.13
N GLU A 144 0.61 -10.85 -15.01
CA GLU A 144 1.53 -9.79 -14.64
C GLU A 144 1.73 -8.79 -15.79
N ILE A 145 1.60 -7.50 -15.50
CA ILE A 145 1.93 -6.40 -16.39
C ILE A 145 3.23 -5.77 -15.89
N ILE A 146 4.31 -5.93 -16.65
CA ILE A 146 5.63 -5.45 -16.23
C ILE A 146 5.69 -3.93 -16.33
N LEU A 147 5.82 -3.27 -15.19
CA LEU A 147 6.05 -1.83 -15.12
C LEU A 147 7.51 -1.51 -15.47
N LYS A 148 7.71 -0.48 -16.29
CA LYS A 148 9.03 -0.09 -16.78
C LYS A 148 9.40 1.32 -16.35
N GLU A 149 10.68 1.54 -16.08
CA GLU A 149 11.22 2.84 -15.70
C GLU A 149 11.01 3.90 -16.77
N GLU A 150 11.11 3.53 -18.05
CA GLU A 150 10.87 4.40 -19.21
C GLU A 150 9.46 5.02 -19.23
N ASN A 151 8.47 4.32 -18.62
CA ASN A 151 7.10 4.82 -18.45
C ASN A 151 6.85 5.32 -17.00
N SER A 152 7.91 5.71 -16.28
CA SER A 152 7.82 6.13 -14.87
C SER A 152 7.11 5.10 -13.96
N TYR A 153 7.20 3.82 -14.30
CA TYR A 153 6.49 2.72 -13.65
C TYR A 153 4.96 2.88 -13.61
N LEU A 154 4.40 3.59 -14.57
CA LEU A 154 2.96 3.61 -14.85
C LEU A 154 2.61 2.46 -15.81
N VAL A 155 1.37 2.00 -15.76
CA VAL A 155 0.87 0.99 -16.70
C VAL A 155 0.84 1.58 -18.11
N ASP A 156 1.43 0.87 -19.05
CA ASP A 156 1.29 1.14 -20.49
C ASP A 156 0.13 0.31 -21.04
N TYR A 157 -1.04 0.92 -21.11
CA TYR A 157 -2.25 0.24 -21.60
C TYR A 157 -2.15 -0.17 -23.06
N SER A 158 -1.29 0.49 -23.86
CA SER A 158 -1.06 0.13 -25.26
C SER A 158 -0.30 -1.19 -25.42
N SER A 159 0.45 -1.59 -24.39
CA SER A 159 1.18 -2.87 -24.36
C SER A 159 0.31 -4.08 -24.02
N ILE A 160 -0.93 -3.86 -23.54
CA ILE A 160 -1.87 -4.92 -23.20
C ILE A 160 -2.61 -5.35 -24.47
N SER A 161 -2.46 -6.61 -24.86
CA SER A 161 -3.13 -7.13 -26.05
C SER A 161 -4.66 -7.09 -25.91
N SER A 162 -5.37 -6.92 -27.01
CA SER A 162 -6.85 -6.93 -27.01
C SER A 162 -7.40 -8.25 -26.44
N GLU A 163 -6.76 -9.39 -26.76
CA GLU A 163 -7.16 -10.70 -26.23
C GLU A 163 -7.05 -10.75 -24.69
N LEU A 164 -5.98 -10.17 -24.13
CA LEU A 164 -5.80 -10.14 -22.68
C LEU A 164 -6.79 -9.17 -22.03
N ALA A 165 -7.03 -8.00 -22.63
CA ALA A 165 -8.00 -7.03 -22.15
C ALA A 165 -9.44 -7.60 -22.14
N GLU A 166 -9.83 -8.38 -23.17
CA GLU A 166 -11.15 -9.04 -23.24
C GLU A 166 -11.33 -10.12 -22.16
N LYS A 167 -10.25 -10.79 -21.74
CA LYS A 167 -10.30 -11.83 -20.70
C LYS A 167 -10.28 -11.26 -19.28
N ALA A 168 -9.68 -10.09 -19.11
CA ALA A 168 -9.48 -9.49 -17.80
C ALA A 168 -10.78 -8.87 -17.26
N LYS A 169 -11.03 -9.04 -15.97
CA LYS A 169 -12.14 -8.40 -15.26
C LYS A 169 -11.70 -7.33 -14.28
N LEU A 170 -10.46 -7.41 -13.84
CA LEU A 170 -9.95 -6.60 -12.74
C LEU A 170 -8.53 -6.17 -13.02
N ILE A 171 -8.19 -4.92 -12.67
CA ILE A 171 -6.82 -4.43 -12.58
C ILE A 171 -6.56 -3.80 -11.22
N PHE A 172 -5.41 -4.14 -10.60
CA PHE A 172 -4.91 -3.46 -9.41
C PHE A 172 -3.98 -2.33 -9.80
N LEU A 173 -4.14 -1.18 -9.17
CA LEU A 173 -3.22 -0.06 -9.24
C LEU A 173 -2.78 0.32 -7.84
N ASN A 174 -1.55 0.82 -7.69
CA ASN A 174 -1.03 1.31 -6.42
C ASN A 174 -0.14 2.53 -6.66
N TYR A 175 -0.68 3.72 -6.46
CA TYR A 175 0.02 5.00 -6.58
C TYR A 175 -0.40 5.96 -5.46
N PRO A 176 0.53 6.57 -4.71
CA PRO A 176 1.99 6.35 -4.69
C PRO A 176 2.34 4.91 -4.40
N SER A 177 3.29 4.35 -5.17
CA SER A 177 3.49 2.91 -5.23
C SER A 177 4.41 2.35 -4.13
N ASN A 178 4.09 1.17 -3.66
CA ASN A 178 4.97 0.27 -2.94
C ASN A 178 5.29 -0.92 -3.87
N PRO A 179 6.56 -1.11 -4.29
CA PRO A 179 7.79 -0.68 -3.61
C PRO A 179 8.50 0.56 -4.21
N ILE A 180 8.03 1.16 -5.29
CA ILE A 180 8.83 2.00 -6.18
C ILE A 180 8.85 3.47 -5.74
N GLY A 181 7.72 4.00 -5.24
CA GLY A 181 7.54 5.42 -4.97
C GLY A 181 7.09 6.23 -6.19
N ALA A 182 6.65 5.56 -7.26
CA ALA A 182 6.04 6.20 -8.43
C ALA A 182 4.67 6.78 -8.08
N VAL A 183 4.31 7.87 -8.74
CA VAL A 183 3.02 8.55 -8.56
C VAL A 183 2.32 8.71 -9.91
N ALA A 184 1.05 8.37 -9.96
CA ALA A 184 0.23 8.55 -11.14
C ALA A 184 -0.07 10.03 -11.39
N THR A 185 -0.24 10.41 -12.67
CA THR A 185 -0.70 11.74 -13.06
C THR A 185 -2.22 11.75 -13.26
N LYS A 186 -2.80 12.94 -13.42
CA LYS A 186 -4.23 13.06 -13.76
C LYS A 186 -4.53 12.45 -15.12
N GLU A 187 -3.66 12.71 -16.08
CA GLU A 187 -3.75 12.20 -17.45
C GLU A 187 -3.72 10.67 -17.48
N PHE A 188 -2.86 10.06 -16.66
CA PHE A 188 -2.83 8.61 -16.49
C PHE A 188 -4.16 8.07 -15.97
N TYR A 189 -4.77 8.72 -14.99
CA TYR A 189 -6.08 8.27 -14.48
C TYR A 189 -7.20 8.50 -15.48
N GLU A 190 -7.15 9.56 -16.29
CA GLU A 190 -8.09 9.79 -17.39
C GLU A 190 -7.98 8.68 -18.45
N GLU A 191 -6.77 8.30 -18.84
CA GLU A 191 -6.51 7.15 -19.71
C GLU A 191 -6.99 5.83 -19.07
N THR A 192 -6.73 5.64 -17.79
CA THR A 192 -7.18 4.47 -17.02
C THR A 192 -8.69 4.30 -17.09
N VAL A 193 -9.46 5.36 -16.84
CA VAL A 193 -10.93 5.33 -16.87
C VAL A 193 -11.41 4.96 -18.27
N GLN A 194 -10.91 5.64 -19.31
CA GLN A 194 -11.29 5.39 -20.70
C GLN A 194 -10.99 3.94 -21.13
N TRP A 195 -9.80 3.44 -20.75
CA TRP A 195 -9.40 2.08 -21.07
C TRP A 195 -10.23 1.05 -20.31
N ALA A 196 -10.51 1.28 -19.05
CA ALA A 196 -11.31 0.39 -18.21
C ALA A 196 -12.77 0.33 -18.67
N GLU A 197 -13.37 1.47 -19.01
CA GLU A 197 -14.73 1.57 -19.56
C GLU A 197 -14.84 0.81 -20.89
N LYS A 198 -13.90 1.07 -21.81
CA LYS A 198 -13.87 0.42 -23.13
C LYS A 198 -13.78 -1.10 -23.03
N ASN A 199 -13.05 -1.64 -22.07
CA ASN A 199 -12.78 -3.07 -21.94
C ASN A 199 -13.63 -3.74 -20.84
N ASN A 200 -14.54 -3.02 -20.19
CA ASN A 200 -15.37 -3.50 -19.08
C ASN A 200 -14.54 -4.10 -17.93
N ILE A 201 -13.47 -3.42 -17.54
CA ILE A 201 -12.53 -3.83 -16.49
C ILE A 201 -12.75 -2.99 -15.24
N ILE A 202 -12.82 -3.64 -14.09
CA ILE A 202 -12.92 -2.98 -12.79
C ILE A 202 -11.52 -2.54 -12.33
N VAL A 203 -11.41 -1.29 -11.88
CA VAL A 203 -10.17 -0.72 -11.34
C VAL A 203 -10.20 -0.73 -9.82
N ILE A 204 -9.19 -1.31 -9.18
CA ILE A 204 -8.91 -1.17 -7.75
C ILE A 204 -7.65 -0.33 -7.59
N GLN A 205 -7.78 0.87 -7.01
CA GLN A 205 -6.64 1.73 -6.69
C GLN A 205 -6.34 1.66 -5.19
N ASP A 206 -5.11 1.29 -4.82
CA ASP A 206 -4.59 1.39 -3.46
C ASP A 206 -3.84 2.71 -3.28
N HIS A 207 -4.41 3.61 -2.48
CA HIS A 207 -3.87 4.94 -2.17
C HIS A 207 -3.37 5.03 -0.71
N ALA A 208 -2.78 3.94 -0.21
CA ALA A 208 -2.33 3.87 1.19
C ALA A 208 -1.25 4.90 1.57
N TYR A 209 -0.58 5.50 0.60
CA TYR A 209 0.47 6.50 0.78
C TYR A 209 0.04 7.89 0.31
N SER A 210 -1.24 8.22 0.37
CA SER A 210 -1.85 9.47 -0.13
C SER A 210 -1.16 10.76 0.38
N ASP A 211 -0.75 10.81 1.65
CA ASP A 211 -0.08 11.97 2.24
C ASP A 211 1.45 12.00 2.01
N PHE A 212 2.02 10.91 1.49
CA PHE A 212 3.44 10.82 1.15
C PHE A 212 3.67 11.20 -0.32
N TYR A 213 3.35 12.44 -0.65
CA TYR A 213 3.56 13.06 -1.95
C TYR A 213 4.50 14.26 -1.81
N TYR A 214 5.57 14.31 -2.60
CA TYR A 214 6.70 15.22 -2.38
C TYR A 214 6.75 16.40 -3.34
N LYS A 215 5.81 16.50 -4.27
CA LYS A 215 5.56 17.70 -5.07
C LYS A 215 4.55 18.61 -4.37
N ASP A 216 4.29 19.77 -4.95
CA ASP A 216 3.30 20.70 -4.43
C ASP A 216 1.88 20.17 -4.58
N GLY A 217 1.03 20.50 -3.60
CA GLY A 217 -0.36 20.04 -3.55
C GLY A 217 -0.55 18.69 -2.88
N VAL A 218 -1.56 17.95 -3.35
CA VAL A 218 -1.93 16.60 -2.92
C VAL A 218 -1.61 15.58 -4.01
N SER A 219 -1.38 14.33 -3.61
CA SER A 219 -1.22 13.23 -4.57
C SER A 219 -2.44 13.15 -5.48
N PRO A 220 -2.27 13.05 -6.81
CA PRO A 220 -3.40 12.75 -7.69
C PRO A 220 -4.14 11.49 -7.22
N CYS A 221 -5.45 11.51 -7.34
CA CYS A 221 -6.35 10.52 -6.81
C CYS A 221 -7.25 10.00 -7.95
N PHE A 222 -7.42 8.69 -8.06
CA PHE A 222 -8.22 8.07 -9.11
C PHE A 222 -9.67 8.57 -9.10
N MET A 223 -10.27 8.68 -7.90
CA MET A 223 -11.64 9.16 -7.74
C MET A 223 -11.85 10.64 -8.07
N GLN A 224 -10.79 11.42 -8.34
CA GLN A 224 -10.91 12.79 -8.88
C GLN A 224 -11.26 12.80 -10.37
N THR A 225 -11.07 11.68 -11.06
CA THR A 225 -11.27 11.56 -12.49
C THR A 225 -12.74 11.31 -12.81
N ALA A 226 -13.27 12.05 -13.79
CA ALA A 226 -14.62 11.82 -14.28
C ALA A 226 -14.76 10.38 -14.81
N GLY A 227 -15.84 9.69 -14.46
CA GLY A 227 -16.05 8.27 -14.81
C GLY A 227 -15.39 7.26 -13.90
N ALA A 228 -14.53 7.66 -12.95
CA ALA A 228 -13.84 6.71 -12.07
C ALA A 228 -14.78 5.89 -11.19
N LYS A 229 -15.88 6.49 -10.72
CA LYS A 229 -16.88 5.79 -9.91
C LYS A 229 -17.69 4.76 -10.69
N GLU A 230 -17.77 4.90 -11.99
CA GLU A 230 -18.46 3.95 -12.86
C GLU A 230 -17.62 2.68 -13.03
N VAL A 231 -16.29 2.80 -13.01
CA VAL A 231 -15.38 1.70 -13.33
C VAL A 231 -14.61 1.13 -12.15
N GLY A 232 -14.67 1.73 -10.95
CA GLY A 232 -13.83 1.18 -9.86
C GLY A 232 -14.00 1.77 -8.48
N VAL A 233 -13.04 1.43 -7.63
CA VAL A 233 -12.95 1.87 -6.23
C VAL A 233 -11.52 2.24 -5.87
N GLU A 234 -11.37 3.15 -4.92
CA GLU A 234 -10.10 3.59 -4.37
C GLU A 234 -10.06 3.40 -2.86
N PHE A 235 -8.94 2.88 -2.36
CA PHE A 235 -8.74 2.60 -0.94
C PHE A 235 -7.80 3.61 -0.30
N PHE A 236 -8.21 4.14 0.85
CA PHE A 236 -7.42 5.04 1.68
C PHE A 236 -7.11 4.41 3.04
N SER A 237 -5.86 4.56 3.48
CA SER A 237 -5.39 4.03 4.75
C SER A 237 -5.16 5.14 5.77
N PHE A 238 -5.63 4.93 6.99
CA PHE A 238 -5.25 5.79 8.12
C PHE A 238 -3.97 5.30 8.82
N SER A 239 -3.52 4.09 8.49
CA SER A 239 -2.39 3.42 9.14
C SER A 239 -1.07 4.18 9.01
N LYS A 240 -0.82 4.77 7.83
CA LYS A 240 0.47 5.39 7.50
C LYS A 240 0.46 6.88 7.81
N ASN A 241 -0.62 7.55 7.45
CA ASN A 241 -0.78 8.99 7.55
C ASN A 241 -0.78 9.49 9.01
N PHE A 242 -1.25 8.66 9.94
CA PHE A 242 -1.39 9.02 11.36
C PHE A 242 -0.59 8.13 12.31
N SER A 243 0.29 7.25 11.81
CA SER A 243 1.05 6.29 12.63
C SER A 243 0.17 5.45 13.57
N ILE A 244 -1.01 4.98 13.08
CA ILE A 244 -1.99 4.18 13.82
C ILE A 244 -2.22 2.81 13.16
N SER A 245 -1.18 2.21 12.61
CA SER A 245 -1.30 0.94 11.88
C SER A 245 -1.90 -0.20 12.71
N GLY A 246 -1.71 -0.16 14.04
CA GLY A 246 -2.29 -1.11 14.99
C GLY A 246 -3.81 -1.03 15.14
N LEU A 247 -4.43 0.11 14.84
CA LEU A 247 -5.88 0.31 14.97
C LEU A 247 -6.70 -0.35 13.85
N ARG A 248 -6.07 -0.81 12.78
CA ARG A 248 -6.69 -1.60 11.70
C ARG A 248 -7.92 -0.96 11.08
N ILE A 249 -7.81 0.27 10.58
CA ILE A 249 -8.91 1.00 9.94
C ILE A 249 -8.43 1.69 8.65
N GLY A 250 -9.31 1.71 7.65
CA GLY A 250 -9.23 2.40 6.37
C GLY A 250 -10.62 2.48 5.75
N PHE A 251 -10.71 2.97 4.54
CA PHE A 251 -11.98 2.99 3.81
C PHE A 251 -11.77 2.82 2.31
N ALA A 252 -12.83 2.38 1.64
CA ALA A 252 -12.97 2.38 0.19
C ALA A 252 -14.01 3.42 -0.23
N VAL A 253 -13.80 4.07 -1.38
CA VAL A 253 -14.73 4.99 -2.01
C VAL A 253 -14.84 4.70 -3.51
N GLY A 254 -16.03 4.81 -4.09
CA GLY A 254 -16.22 4.62 -5.53
C GLY A 254 -17.56 4.02 -5.92
N ASN A 255 -17.53 3.04 -6.81
CA ASN A 255 -18.70 2.40 -7.40
C ASN A 255 -19.69 1.87 -6.34
N LYS A 256 -20.96 2.28 -6.44
CA LYS A 256 -22.00 1.99 -5.43
C LYS A 256 -22.26 0.50 -5.25
N GLU A 257 -22.27 -0.27 -6.33
CA GLU A 257 -22.53 -1.72 -6.26
C GLU A 257 -21.36 -2.44 -5.59
N ILE A 258 -20.11 -2.04 -5.89
CA ILE A 258 -18.92 -2.59 -5.24
C ILE A 258 -18.90 -2.20 -3.76
N ILE A 259 -19.20 -0.94 -3.43
CA ILE A 259 -19.25 -0.46 -2.04
C ILE A 259 -20.34 -1.18 -1.25
N LYS A 260 -21.52 -1.37 -1.84
CA LYS A 260 -22.61 -2.14 -1.22
C LYS A 260 -22.16 -3.58 -0.92
N ALA A 261 -21.60 -4.27 -1.92
CA ALA A 261 -21.15 -5.65 -1.75
C ALA A 261 -20.01 -5.76 -0.69
N LEU A 262 -19.10 -4.78 -0.64
CA LEU A 262 -18.05 -4.74 0.39
C LEU A 262 -18.61 -4.52 1.80
N ARG A 263 -19.64 -3.67 1.97
CA ARG A 263 -20.35 -3.51 3.24
C ARG A 263 -21.05 -4.80 3.66
N GLU A 264 -21.76 -5.45 2.74
CA GLU A 264 -22.41 -6.74 2.99
C GLU A 264 -21.40 -7.80 3.42
N TYR A 265 -20.26 -7.90 2.71
CA TYR A 265 -19.16 -8.79 3.07
C TYR A 265 -18.65 -8.52 4.50
N ASN A 266 -18.39 -7.26 4.83
CA ASN A 266 -17.93 -6.87 6.17
C ASN A 266 -18.96 -7.23 7.26
N THR A 267 -20.23 -7.03 6.99
CA THR A 267 -21.31 -7.41 7.90
C THR A 267 -21.34 -8.92 8.18
N ILE A 268 -21.13 -9.74 7.15
CA ILE A 268 -21.15 -11.20 7.26
C ILE A 268 -19.90 -11.72 8.01
N PHE A 269 -18.73 -11.20 7.70
CA PHE A 269 -17.46 -11.80 8.14
C PHE A 269 -16.78 -11.08 9.31
N HIS A 270 -17.07 -9.80 9.55
CA HIS A 270 -16.28 -8.97 10.47
C HIS A 270 -17.09 -8.21 11.51
N ALA A 271 -18.42 -8.11 11.37
CA ALA A 271 -19.27 -7.22 12.16
C ALA A 271 -18.85 -5.74 11.99
N ASN A 272 -18.67 -4.98 13.08
CA ASN A 272 -18.32 -3.56 13.01
C ASN A 272 -16.90 -3.27 13.51
N ILE A 273 -16.30 -2.21 13.00
CA ILE A 273 -15.04 -1.67 13.52
C ILE A 273 -15.28 -1.08 14.91
N TYR A 274 -14.35 -1.33 15.84
CA TYR A 274 -14.44 -0.86 17.21
C TYR A 274 -14.69 0.64 17.31
N GLY A 275 -15.72 1.03 18.09
CA GLY A 275 -16.21 2.41 18.14
C GLY A 275 -15.17 3.44 18.59
N ALA A 276 -14.25 3.07 19.50
CA ALA A 276 -13.19 3.98 19.96
C ALA A 276 -12.16 4.25 18.85
N VAL A 277 -11.89 3.29 17.98
CA VAL A 277 -11.05 3.49 16.79
C VAL A 277 -11.69 4.46 15.82
N GLN A 278 -13.01 4.35 15.63
CA GLN A 278 -13.76 5.27 14.78
C GLN A 278 -13.73 6.71 15.31
N ASP A 279 -13.91 6.92 16.62
CA ASP A 279 -13.80 8.24 17.26
C ASP A 279 -12.41 8.85 17.08
N THR A 280 -11.37 8.00 17.18
CA THR A 280 -9.98 8.43 16.96
C THR A 280 -9.75 8.91 15.52
N VAL A 281 -10.32 8.21 14.54
CA VAL A 281 -10.20 8.60 13.13
C VAL A 281 -11.01 9.87 12.82
N ILE A 282 -12.17 10.08 13.42
CA ILE A 282 -12.92 11.34 13.31
C ILE A 282 -12.02 12.50 13.76
N THR A 283 -11.36 12.37 14.91
CA THR A 283 -10.42 13.38 15.41
C THR A 283 -9.23 13.56 14.45
N ALA A 284 -8.69 12.48 13.91
CA ALA A 284 -7.59 12.52 12.96
C ALA A 284 -7.95 13.29 11.68
N LEU A 285 -9.13 13.04 11.10
CA LEU A 285 -9.59 13.72 9.88
C LEU A 285 -9.84 15.21 10.10
N ARG A 286 -10.44 15.59 11.23
CA ARG A 286 -10.67 17.00 11.61
C ARG A 286 -9.37 17.80 11.75
N ASN A 287 -8.29 17.14 12.13
CA ASN A 287 -6.98 17.75 12.34
C ASN A 287 -5.95 17.28 11.29
N HIS A 288 -6.40 16.74 10.15
CA HIS A 288 -5.58 16.07 9.14
C HIS A 288 -4.33 16.86 8.75
N SER A 289 -4.49 18.10 8.30
CA SER A 289 -3.37 18.93 7.79
C SER A 289 -2.31 19.23 8.85
N GLU A 290 -2.69 19.32 10.12
CA GLU A 290 -1.76 19.54 11.23
C GLU A 290 -0.99 18.26 11.54
N LEU A 291 -1.73 17.14 11.70
CA LEU A 291 -1.16 15.86 12.10
C LEU A 291 -0.25 15.26 11.02
N THR A 292 -0.57 15.43 9.73
CA THR A 292 0.21 14.84 8.63
C THR A 292 1.40 15.66 8.17
N ARG A 293 1.44 16.96 8.49
CA ARG A 293 2.51 17.87 8.06
C ARG A 293 3.90 17.42 8.53
N HIS A 294 4.01 17.03 9.79
CA HIS A 294 5.29 16.62 10.36
C HIS A 294 5.82 15.36 9.69
N ILE A 295 5.00 14.33 9.57
CA ILE A 295 5.40 13.06 8.98
C ILE A 295 5.78 13.22 7.49
N LYS A 296 5.00 13.97 6.72
CA LYS A 296 5.31 14.29 5.31
C LYS A 296 6.67 14.96 5.18
N ASN A 297 6.96 15.98 6.00
CA ASN A 297 8.23 16.70 5.96
C ASN A 297 9.40 15.82 6.38
N THR A 298 9.25 14.99 7.41
CA THR A 298 10.27 14.03 7.85
C THR A 298 10.68 13.11 6.71
N TYR A 299 9.73 12.48 6.03
CA TYR A 299 10.05 11.57 4.92
C TYR A 299 10.60 12.30 3.69
N ARG A 300 10.12 13.51 3.38
CA ARG A 300 10.72 14.35 2.32
C ARG A 300 12.21 14.57 2.59
N THR A 301 12.56 15.02 3.79
CA THR A 301 13.96 15.27 4.19
C THR A 301 14.82 14.00 4.11
N ARG A 302 14.29 12.86 4.56
CA ARG A 302 14.99 11.57 4.49
C ARG A 302 15.24 11.13 3.06
N ILE A 303 14.26 11.27 2.18
CA ILE A 303 14.40 10.97 0.75
C ILE A 303 15.45 11.86 0.12
N GLU A 304 15.40 13.17 0.32
CA GLU A 304 16.39 14.10 -0.21
C GLU A 304 17.81 13.79 0.29
N LYS A 305 17.95 13.42 1.55
CA LYS A 305 19.25 13.06 2.15
C LYS A 305 19.81 11.78 1.55
N ILE A 306 19.02 10.72 1.47
CA ILE A 306 19.48 9.42 0.97
C ILE A 306 19.72 9.44 -0.55
N THR A 307 18.86 10.09 -1.32
CA THR A 307 19.01 10.16 -2.79
C THR A 307 20.23 10.96 -3.18
N ARG A 308 20.50 12.10 -2.54
CA ARG A 308 21.77 12.86 -2.75
C ARG A 308 22.98 11.95 -2.54
N LYS A 309 22.95 11.11 -1.50
CA LYS A 309 24.08 10.22 -1.21
C LYS A 309 24.18 9.07 -2.20
N LEU A 310 23.08 8.52 -2.65
CA LEU A 310 23.07 7.51 -3.71
C LEU A 310 23.62 8.05 -5.01
N ASP A 311 23.29 9.31 -5.38
CA ASP A 311 23.86 10.01 -6.55
C ASP A 311 25.38 10.15 -6.43
N GLU A 312 25.89 10.63 -5.27
CA GLU A 312 27.33 10.75 -5.00
C GLU A 312 28.08 9.41 -5.11
N LEU A 313 27.43 8.30 -4.75
CA LEU A 313 28.00 6.96 -4.78
C LEU A 313 27.79 6.23 -6.13
N GLY A 314 27.12 6.86 -7.09
CA GLY A 314 26.86 6.29 -8.41
C GLY A 314 25.89 5.10 -8.39
N TYR A 315 24.95 5.05 -7.45
CA TYR A 315 23.88 4.07 -7.46
C TYR A 315 22.77 4.44 -8.43
N SER A 316 22.24 3.45 -9.14
CA SER A 316 21.03 3.61 -9.94
C SER A 316 19.78 3.29 -9.10
N TYR A 317 18.81 4.17 -9.11
CA TYR A 317 17.54 4.02 -8.40
C TYR A 317 16.45 4.83 -9.07
N TYR A 318 15.18 4.46 -8.89
CA TYR A 318 14.08 5.33 -9.27
C TYR A 318 13.93 6.46 -8.24
N LYS A 319 13.92 7.71 -8.71
CA LYS A 319 13.72 8.86 -7.82
C LYS A 319 12.26 8.93 -7.36
N PRO A 320 11.96 8.63 -6.08
CA PRO A 320 10.58 8.54 -5.63
C PRO A 320 9.91 9.92 -5.62
N GLU A 321 8.68 9.97 -6.14
CA GLU A 321 7.81 11.14 -6.08
C GLU A 321 6.82 11.06 -4.91
N GLY A 322 6.68 9.87 -4.33
CA GLY A 322 5.83 9.59 -3.17
C GLY A 322 6.23 8.33 -2.42
N GLY A 323 5.43 7.96 -1.42
CA GLY A 323 5.70 6.77 -0.58
C GLY A 323 6.86 6.99 0.39
N ILE A 324 7.36 5.90 0.95
CA ILE A 324 8.41 5.90 2.00
C ILE A 324 9.57 4.97 1.64
N PHE A 325 9.75 4.71 0.34
CA PHE A 325 10.69 3.71 -0.16
C PHE A 325 11.65 4.29 -1.19
N ILE A 326 12.80 3.64 -1.29
CA ILE A 326 13.74 3.77 -2.42
C ILE A 326 13.77 2.43 -3.16
N TRP A 327 13.53 2.45 -4.46
CA TRP A 327 13.67 1.31 -5.36
C TRP A 327 15.05 1.34 -5.97
N LEU A 328 15.99 0.62 -5.32
CA LEU A 328 17.41 0.66 -5.61
C LEU A 328 17.79 -0.51 -6.52
N LYS A 329 18.42 -0.22 -7.67
CA LYS A 329 18.98 -1.23 -8.55
C LYS A 329 20.18 -1.90 -7.89
N VAL A 330 20.26 -3.22 -7.95
CA VAL A 330 21.41 -3.96 -7.42
C VAL A 330 22.65 -3.70 -8.28
N LYS A 331 23.83 -3.88 -7.70
CA LYS A 331 25.10 -3.77 -8.42
C LYS A 331 25.21 -4.87 -9.49
N GLU A 332 25.95 -4.60 -10.54
CA GLU A 332 26.22 -5.57 -11.60
C GLU A 332 26.81 -6.87 -11.04
N GLY A 333 26.37 -8.00 -11.57
CA GLY A 333 26.77 -9.34 -11.09
C GLY A 333 25.90 -9.89 -9.95
N PHE A 334 24.94 -9.11 -9.39
CA PHE A 334 24.03 -9.56 -8.37
C PHE A 334 22.58 -9.65 -8.87
N ASN A 335 21.82 -10.60 -8.33
CA ASN A 335 20.36 -10.55 -8.33
C ASN A 335 19.86 -10.00 -6.99
N SER A 336 18.55 -9.77 -6.87
CA SER A 336 17.95 -9.17 -5.67
C SER A 336 18.13 -10.00 -4.40
N GLN A 337 18.15 -11.34 -4.51
CA GLN A 337 18.33 -12.23 -3.36
C GLN A 337 19.76 -12.19 -2.85
N ASP A 338 20.74 -12.37 -3.76
CA ASP A 338 22.15 -12.38 -3.40
C ASP A 338 22.59 -11.03 -2.82
N PHE A 339 22.09 -9.94 -3.38
CA PHE A 339 22.39 -8.59 -2.89
C PHE A 339 21.74 -8.31 -1.51
N PHE A 340 20.50 -8.78 -1.29
CA PHE A 340 19.86 -8.75 0.03
C PHE A 340 20.66 -9.53 1.05
N GLU A 341 21.10 -10.75 0.74
CA GLU A 341 21.88 -11.59 1.66
C GLU A 341 23.25 -10.97 1.98
N LEU A 342 23.92 -10.38 0.99
CA LEU A 342 25.15 -9.63 1.19
C LEU A 342 24.95 -8.48 2.20
N LEU A 343 23.90 -7.66 1.99
CA LEU A 343 23.56 -6.56 2.90
C LEU A 343 23.23 -7.05 4.31
N LEU A 344 22.45 -8.11 4.42
CA LEU A 344 22.04 -8.68 5.70
C LEU A 344 23.23 -9.25 6.47
N LYS A 345 24.03 -10.13 5.84
CA LYS A 345 25.08 -10.91 6.50
C LYS A 345 26.34 -10.08 6.76
N LYS A 346 26.83 -9.35 5.76
CA LYS A 346 28.10 -8.60 5.85
C LYS A 346 27.90 -7.20 6.43
N TYR A 347 26.85 -6.47 5.99
CA TYR A 347 26.66 -5.08 6.38
C TYR A 347 25.61 -4.89 7.48
N ARG A 348 24.93 -5.96 7.90
CA ARG A 348 23.92 -5.92 8.96
C ARG A 348 22.75 -4.96 8.62
N VAL A 349 22.37 -4.91 7.35
CA VAL A 349 21.26 -4.09 6.84
C VAL A 349 20.18 -5.00 6.29
N VAL A 350 18.99 -4.90 6.85
CA VAL A 350 17.79 -5.56 6.34
C VAL A 350 17.19 -4.68 5.26
N THR A 351 16.93 -5.26 4.09
CA THR A 351 16.17 -4.65 2.98
C THR A 351 15.07 -5.63 2.56
N MET A 352 14.31 -5.32 1.52
CA MET A 352 13.45 -6.32 0.88
C MET A 352 13.97 -6.62 -0.53
N PRO A 353 14.26 -7.90 -0.86
CA PRO A 353 14.67 -8.26 -2.19
C PRO A 353 13.53 -8.03 -3.18
N GLY A 354 13.86 -7.47 -4.35
CA GLY A 354 12.84 -6.97 -5.27
C GLY A 354 11.99 -8.06 -5.92
N HIS A 355 12.52 -9.28 -6.06
CA HIS A 355 11.76 -10.39 -6.65
C HIS A 355 10.48 -10.75 -5.88
N VAL A 356 10.39 -10.42 -4.57
CA VAL A 356 9.17 -10.65 -3.79
C VAL A 356 8.00 -9.73 -4.19
N PHE A 357 8.27 -8.69 -4.98
CA PHE A 357 7.26 -7.76 -5.49
C PHE A 357 6.80 -8.08 -6.92
N GLY A 358 7.20 -9.25 -7.47
CA GLY A 358 6.86 -9.70 -8.81
C GLY A 358 8.07 -9.80 -9.75
N SER A 359 7.83 -10.30 -10.96
CA SER A 359 8.90 -10.64 -11.92
C SER A 359 9.74 -9.43 -12.35
N GLY A 360 9.19 -8.22 -12.35
CA GLY A 360 9.92 -6.98 -12.65
C GLY A 360 10.94 -6.54 -11.59
N GLY A 361 10.96 -7.20 -10.41
CA GLY A 361 11.80 -6.81 -9.28
C GLY A 361 13.17 -7.51 -9.17
N LYS A 362 13.51 -8.43 -10.07
CA LYS A 362 14.70 -9.31 -9.94
C LYS A 362 16.03 -8.59 -9.76
N ASN A 363 16.16 -7.38 -10.30
CA ASN A 363 17.40 -6.59 -10.29
C ASN A 363 17.33 -5.41 -9.31
N TYR A 364 16.43 -5.44 -8.35
CA TYR A 364 16.22 -4.33 -7.42
C TYR A 364 16.11 -4.83 -5.98
N ILE A 365 16.34 -3.92 -5.03
CA ILE A 365 15.95 -4.06 -3.63
C ILE A 365 15.08 -2.86 -3.22
N ARG A 366 14.18 -3.07 -2.27
CA ARG A 366 13.46 -1.97 -1.62
C ARG A 366 14.13 -1.60 -0.31
N LEU A 367 14.50 -0.32 -0.17
CA LEU A 367 14.87 0.31 1.08
C LEU A 367 13.67 1.08 1.65
N SER A 368 13.30 0.81 2.87
CA SER A 368 12.34 1.63 3.61
C SER A 368 13.06 2.74 4.36
N LEU A 369 12.49 3.93 4.36
CA LEU A 369 12.99 5.09 5.11
C LEU A 369 12.28 5.26 6.46
N SER A 370 11.59 4.21 6.93
CA SER A 370 11.03 4.11 8.29
C SER A 370 12.14 3.85 9.31
N LEU A 371 13.05 4.80 9.41
CA LEU A 371 14.27 4.78 10.20
C LEU A 371 14.44 6.14 10.87
N SER A 372 14.91 6.18 12.12
CA SER A 372 15.27 7.46 12.73
C SER A 372 16.37 8.17 11.94
N ASP A 373 16.54 9.47 12.12
CA ASP A 373 17.55 10.23 11.38
C ASP A 373 18.97 9.74 11.63
N ASN A 374 19.26 9.28 12.86
CA ASN A 374 20.53 8.61 13.18
C ASN A 374 20.69 7.28 12.43
N GLN A 375 19.61 6.51 12.30
CA GLN A 375 19.65 5.25 11.55
C GLN A 375 19.81 5.48 10.03
N ILE A 376 19.27 6.58 9.49
CA ILE A 376 19.53 7.01 8.11
C ILE A 376 21.04 7.31 7.92
N ASP A 377 21.68 7.97 8.88
CA ASP A 377 23.14 8.22 8.82
C ASP A 377 23.96 6.93 8.87
N ILE A 378 23.53 5.98 9.68
CA ILE A 378 24.16 4.65 9.73
C ILE A 378 23.98 3.92 8.40
N LEU A 379 22.77 3.97 7.81
CA LEU A 379 22.49 3.35 6.50
C LEU A 379 23.43 3.93 5.42
N ILE A 380 23.56 5.24 5.38
CA ILE A 380 24.46 5.94 4.44
C ILE A 380 25.89 5.44 4.57
N LYS A 381 26.44 5.38 5.80
CA LYS A 381 27.80 4.89 6.04
C LYS A 381 28.00 3.43 5.57
N LYS A 382 26.97 2.59 5.76
CA LYS A 382 27.01 1.20 5.32
C LYS A 382 26.96 1.08 3.79
N LEU A 383 26.20 1.94 3.09
CA LEU A 383 26.19 2.01 1.63
C LEU A 383 27.53 2.55 1.07
N GLU A 384 28.18 3.50 1.76
CA GLU A 384 29.53 3.97 1.42
C GLU A 384 30.55 2.85 1.52
N GLN A 385 30.47 2.06 2.61
CA GLN A 385 31.37 0.91 2.80
C GLN A 385 31.13 -0.16 1.73
N LEU A 386 29.86 -0.51 1.47
CA LEU A 386 29.50 -1.43 0.39
C LEU A 386 30.07 -0.99 -0.96
N ASN A 387 29.97 0.31 -1.28
CA ASN A 387 30.46 0.85 -2.55
C ASN A 387 31.98 0.85 -2.69
N LYS A 388 32.72 0.82 -1.58
CA LYS A 388 34.19 0.68 -1.57
C LYS A 388 34.65 -0.79 -1.67
N ASP A 389 33.80 -1.70 -1.19
CA ASP A 389 34.09 -3.12 -1.12
C ASP A 389 33.75 -3.87 -2.44
N LEU A 390 32.93 -3.28 -3.30
CA LEU A 390 32.52 -3.77 -4.64
C LEU A 390 33.15 -2.97 -5.77
#